data_50b584c9a23c41f3c3c67e677eb585a9
#
_entry.id   50b584c9a23c41f3c3c67e677eb585a9
#
_cell.length_a   1.000
_cell.length_b   1.000
_cell.length_c   1.000
_cell.angle_alpha   90.00
_cell.angle_beta   90.00
_cell.angle_gamma   90.00
#
_symmetry.space_group_name_H-M   'P 1'
#
loop_
_entity.id
_entity.type
_entity.pdbx_description
1 polymer ?
#
loop_
_entity_poly.entity_id
_entity_poly.type
_entity_poly.pdbx_seq_one_letter_code
_entity_poly.pdbx_strand_id
1 'polypeptide(L)'
;MANYEATRYDINGSNLINVQGVNTGLIIPWGDTSIPSGFLECNGASVSTSTYAALFAVIGYTYGGSGGNFNLPDLQDKTVLSKSNTKALASTGGANTVTPTGNITGTVANTTLTTAQLPAHGHDYTTVSGTAGIAANSGVGSPGTGTSGSTGGGGAHNHSSLGGTLTANATSVLQPYLTLIYIIKT
;
A
#
# COMPACT_ATOMS: atom_id res chain seq x y z
N MET A 1 39.98 -35.92 -48.61
CA MET A 1 40.14 -34.70 -47.79
C MET A 1 38.80 -33.97 -47.87
N ALA A 2 38.07 -33.94 -46.75
CA ALA A 2 36.79 -33.24 -46.70
C ALA A 2 37.08 -31.74 -46.61
N ASN A 3 36.59 -30.97 -47.57
CA ASN A 3 36.61 -29.51 -47.52
C ASN A 3 35.75 -29.05 -46.35
N TYR A 4 36.36 -28.55 -45.31
CA TYR A 4 35.69 -27.74 -44.34
C TYR A 4 35.48 -26.35 -44.94
N GLU A 5 34.37 -26.15 -45.62
CA GLU A 5 33.90 -24.79 -45.91
C GLU A 5 33.46 -24.19 -44.55
N ALA A 6 34.32 -23.32 -44.05
CA ALA A 6 33.93 -22.46 -42.95
C ALA A 6 32.78 -21.57 -43.45
N THR A 7 31.56 -21.93 -43.13
CA THR A 7 30.39 -21.08 -43.39
C THR A 7 30.57 -19.83 -42.53
N ARG A 8 31.04 -18.78 -43.18
CA ARG A 8 31.18 -17.46 -42.54
C ARG A 8 29.78 -16.94 -42.31
N TYR A 9 29.30 -17.05 -41.09
CA TYR A 9 28.08 -16.36 -40.66
C TYR A 9 28.41 -14.88 -40.62
N ASP A 10 27.99 -14.15 -41.62
CA ASP A 10 28.05 -12.68 -41.62
C ASP A 10 26.91 -12.17 -40.71
N ILE A 11 27.21 -12.03 -39.42
CA ILE A 11 26.30 -11.46 -38.46
C ILE A 11 26.42 -9.94 -38.58
N ASN A 12 25.91 -9.36 -39.64
CA ASN A 12 25.63 -7.93 -39.65
C ASN A 12 24.29 -7.75 -38.95
N GLY A 13 24.20 -6.86 -37.99
CA GLY A 13 23.02 -6.64 -37.15
C GLY A 13 21.72 -6.22 -37.88
N SER A 14 21.74 -6.14 -39.23
CA SER A 14 20.57 -5.85 -40.06
C SER A 14 19.78 -7.10 -40.46
N ASN A 15 20.28 -8.31 -40.22
CA ASN A 15 19.67 -9.58 -40.60
C ASN A 15 19.60 -10.58 -39.44
N LEU A 16 18.95 -10.19 -38.35
CA LEU A 16 18.52 -11.14 -37.32
C LEU A 16 17.35 -12.05 -37.82
N ILE A 17 17.16 -12.17 -39.12
CA ILE A 17 16.06 -12.91 -39.74
C ILE A 17 16.15 -14.42 -39.51
N ASN A 18 17.32 -14.95 -39.17
CA ASN A 18 17.52 -16.35 -38.81
C ASN A 18 18.67 -16.49 -37.83
N VAL A 19 18.47 -16.00 -36.59
CA VAL A 19 19.33 -16.47 -35.52
C VAL A 19 18.97 -17.93 -35.28
N GLN A 20 19.67 -18.82 -35.96
CA GLN A 20 19.60 -20.25 -35.70
C GLN A 20 19.99 -20.45 -34.23
N GLY A 21 19.04 -20.87 -33.42
CA GLY A 21 19.23 -21.08 -32.00
C GLY A 21 18.29 -20.26 -31.11
N VAL A 22 17.50 -19.32 -31.64
CA VAL A 22 16.46 -18.63 -30.84
C VAL A 22 15.12 -19.33 -31.04
N ASN A 23 14.66 -20.02 -30.04
CA ASN A 23 13.41 -20.76 -30.11
C ASN A 23 12.20 -19.81 -30.13
N THR A 24 11.20 -20.17 -30.94
CA THR A 24 9.89 -19.51 -30.93
C THR A 24 9.33 -19.43 -29.51
N GLY A 25 8.80 -18.28 -29.12
CA GLY A 25 8.29 -18.03 -27.78
C GLY A 25 9.32 -17.46 -26.80
N LEU A 26 10.62 -17.33 -27.18
CA LEU A 26 11.59 -16.63 -26.35
C LEU A 26 11.23 -15.15 -26.25
N ILE A 27 11.20 -14.63 -25.02
CA ILE A 27 10.97 -13.21 -24.74
C ILE A 27 12.28 -12.59 -24.29
N ILE A 28 12.64 -11.45 -24.91
CA ILE A 28 13.85 -10.70 -24.58
C ILE A 28 13.57 -9.19 -24.49
N PRO A 29 14.31 -8.43 -23.67
CA PRO A 29 14.26 -6.99 -23.71
C PRO A 29 14.95 -6.46 -24.99
N TRP A 30 14.40 -5.40 -25.54
CA TRP A 30 14.88 -4.76 -26.77
C TRP A 30 14.99 -3.25 -26.59
N GLY A 31 16.10 -2.67 -27.01
CA GLY A 31 16.47 -1.26 -26.75
C GLY A 31 16.01 -0.26 -27.82
N ASP A 32 15.28 -0.67 -28.86
CA ASP A 32 14.79 0.20 -29.93
C ASP A 32 13.28 0.01 -30.12
N THR A 33 12.60 1.03 -30.61
CA THR A 33 11.20 1.00 -31.01
C THR A 33 10.96 0.24 -32.32
N SER A 34 11.99 0.09 -33.16
CA SER A 34 11.95 -0.68 -34.41
C SER A 34 12.14 -2.16 -34.13
N ILE A 35 11.06 -2.94 -34.24
CA ILE A 35 11.05 -4.37 -33.93
C ILE A 35 11.68 -5.16 -35.05
N PRO A 36 12.68 -6.04 -34.77
CA PRO A 36 13.30 -6.88 -35.80
C PRO A 36 12.30 -7.86 -36.43
N SER A 37 12.53 -8.19 -37.71
CA SER A 37 11.75 -9.23 -38.38
C SER A 37 11.78 -10.56 -37.61
N GLY A 38 10.65 -11.24 -37.55
CA GLY A 38 10.51 -12.49 -36.81
C GLY A 38 10.30 -12.32 -35.31
N PHE A 39 10.03 -11.08 -34.85
CA PHE A 39 9.62 -10.79 -33.48
C PHE A 39 8.35 -9.93 -33.46
N LEU A 40 7.63 -9.98 -32.36
CA LEU A 40 6.49 -9.11 -32.06
C LEU A 40 6.69 -8.47 -30.69
N GLU A 41 6.11 -7.29 -30.48
CA GLU A 41 6.12 -6.64 -29.20
C GLU A 41 5.19 -7.34 -28.20
N CYS A 42 5.63 -7.48 -26.96
CA CYS A 42 4.84 -8.01 -25.87
C CYS A 42 3.92 -6.93 -25.27
N ASN A 43 2.94 -6.47 -26.04
CA ASN A 43 2.01 -5.38 -25.72
C ASN A 43 0.56 -5.85 -25.56
N GLY A 44 0.31 -7.16 -25.44
CA GLY A 44 -1.02 -7.73 -25.31
C GLY A 44 -1.84 -7.79 -26.59
N ALA A 45 -1.26 -7.49 -27.74
CA ALA A 45 -1.97 -7.48 -29.02
C ALA A 45 -2.57 -8.85 -29.35
N SER A 46 -3.73 -8.83 -29.97
CA SER A 46 -4.40 -10.03 -30.50
C SER A 46 -3.89 -10.34 -31.90
N VAL A 47 -3.35 -11.52 -32.10
CA VAL A 47 -2.73 -11.95 -33.38
C VAL A 47 -3.34 -13.27 -33.87
N SER A 48 -3.25 -13.49 -35.19
CA SER A 48 -3.88 -14.64 -35.83
C SER A 48 -3.14 -15.95 -35.53
N THR A 49 -3.89 -16.99 -35.13
CA THR A 49 -3.37 -18.35 -34.92
C THR A 49 -2.81 -18.98 -36.20
N SER A 50 -3.34 -18.64 -37.35
CA SER A 50 -2.85 -19.17 -38.65
C SER A 50 -1.57 -18.47 -39.14
N THR A 51 -1.48 -17.15 -38.93
CA THR A 51 -0.29 -16.38 -39.32
C THR A 51 0.91 -16.70 -38.41
N TYR A 52 0.68 -16.88 -37.13
CA TYR A 52 1.71 -17.17 -36.12
C TYR A 52 1.54 -18.56 -35.54
N ALA A 53 1.31 -19.57 -36.40
CA ALA A 53 1.01 -20.92 -35.96
C ALA A 53 2.10 -21.55 -35.09
N ALA A 54 3.39 -21.27 -35.37
CA ALA A 54 4.50 -21.75 -34.55
C ALA A 54 4.47 -21.15 -33.17
N LEU A 55 4.21 -19.83 -33.03
CA LEU A 55 4.10 -19.17 -31.74
C LEU A 55 2.86 -19.64 -30.98
N PHE A 56 1.73 -19.80 -31.68
CA PHE A 56 0.51 -20.33 -31.07
C PHE A 56 0.71 -21.75 -30.52
N ALA A 57 1.48 -22.60 -31.20
CA ALA A 57 1.81 -23.94 -30.71
C ALA A 57 2.60 -23.90 -29.38
N VAL A 58 3.35 -22.82 -29.12
CA VAL A 58 4.14 -22.66 -27.88
C VAL A 58 3.31 -22.04 -26.75
N ILE A 59 2.66 -20.90 -26.99
CA ILE A 59 2.00 -20.13 -25.92
C ILE A 59 0.48 -20.37 -25.83
N GLY A 60 -0.16 -20.84 -26.90
CA GLY A 60 -1.58 -21.10 -26.94
C GLY A 60 -2.41 -19.88 -26.55
N TYR A 61 -3.44 -20.09 -25.75
CA TYR A 61 -4.30 -19.05 -25.15
C TYR A 61 -3.84 -18.63 -23.74
N THR A 62 -2.59 -18.87 -23.37
CA THR A 62 -2.06 -18.60 -22.03
C THR A 62 -2.25 -17.13 -21.60
N TYR A 63 -2.14 -16.21 -22.56
CA TYR A 63 -2.30 -14.76 -22.31
C TYR A 63 -3.66 -14.24 -22.78
N GLY A 64 -4.59 -15.13 -23.12
CA GLY A 64 -5.94 -14.80 -23.59
C GLY A 64 -6.15 -15.04 -25.09
N GLY A 65 -7.34 -14.61 -25.56
CA GLY A 65 -7.78 -14.85 -26.92
C GLY A 65 -8.71 -16.08 -27.04
N SER A 66 -9.25 -16.30 -28.22
CA SER A 66 -10.11 -17.46 -28.55
C SER A 66 -10.27 -17.60 -30.06
N GLY A 67 -10.66 -18.79 -30.50
CA GLY A 67 -10.93 -19.08 -31.92
C GLY A 67 -9.71 -18.86 -32.81
N GLY A 68 -9.81 -17.96 -33.78
CA GLY A 68 -8.75 -17.69 -34.75
C GLY A 68 -7.66 -16.74 -34.28
N ASN A 69 -7.75 -16.19 -33.07
CA ASN A 69 -6.78 -15.22 -32.53
C ASN A 69 -6.37 -15.57 -31.10
N PHE A 70 -5.11 -15.28 -30.76
CA PHE A 70 -4.56 -15.40 -29.42
C PHE A 70 -3.84 -14.11 -29.03
N ASN A 71 -3.69 -13.86 -27.74
CA ASN A 71 -3.05 -12.64 -27.27
C ASN A 71 -1.56 -12.88 -26.97
N LEU A 72 -0.75 -11.89 -27.32
CA LEU A 72 0.64 -11.81 -26.88
C LEU A 72 0.71 -11.49 -25.37
N PRO A 73 1.80 -11.83 -24.70
CA PRO A 73 2.05 -11.30 -23.35
C PRO A 73 1.97 -9.78 -23.36
N ASP A 74 1.38 -9.20 -22.31
CA ASP A 74 1.41 -7.77 -22.07
C ASP A 74 2.39 -7.47 -20.93
N LEU A 75 3.55 -6.93 -21.29
CA LEU A 75 4.63 -6.59 -20.36
C LEU A 75 4.80 -5.07 -20.18
N GLN A 76 3.88 -4.27 -20.75
CA GLN A 76 3.88 -2.82 -20.57
C GLN A 76 3.64 -2.46 -19.11
N ASP A 77 4.48 -1.59 -18.57
CA ASP A 77 4.44 -1.16 -17.16
C ASP A 77 4.49 -2.30 -16.12
N LYS A 78 5.10 -3.44 -16.48
CA LYS A 78 5.19 -4.62 -15.62
C LYS A 78 6.62 -5.08 -15.40
N THR A 79 6.92 -5.46 -14.17
CA THR A 79 8.14 -6.19 -13.83
C THR A 79 7.92 -7.68 -14.00
N VAL A 80 8.81 -8.35 -14.71
CA VAL A 80 8.73 -9.79 -14.93
C VAL A 80 9.17 -10.54 -13.67
N LEU A 81 8.32 -11.45 -13.20
CA LEU A 81 8.60 -12.35 -12.09
C LEU A 81 8.57 -13.81 -12.57
N SER A 82 9.39 -14.66 -11.99
CA SER A 82 9.34 -16.09 -12.25
C SER A 82 8.05 -16.72 -11.73
N LYS A 83 7.50 -17.67 -12.50
CA LYS A 83 6.42 -18.54 -12.05
C LYS A 83 6.81 -19.28 -10.77
N SER A 84 5.87 -19.44 -9.85
CA SER A 84 6.04 -20.22 -8.62
C SER A 84 4.77 -21.05 -8.33
N ASN A 85 4.75 -21.77 -7.23
CA ASN A 85 3.55 -22.49 -6.78
C ASN A 85 2.41 -21.56 -6.37
N THR A 86 2.71 -20.31 -6.00
CA THR A 86 1.73 -19.29 -5.61
C THR A 86 1.45 -18.27 -6.70
N LYS A 87 2.26 -18.23 -7.76
CA LYS A 87 2.12 -17.33 -8.92
C LYS A 87 2.12 -18.16 -10.18
N ALA A 88 0.93 -18.36 -10.75
CA ALA A 88 0.79 -19.06 -12.02
C ALA A 88 1.43 -18.30 -13.19
N LEU A 89 1.74 -18.99 -14.27
CA LEU A 89 2.14 -18.34 -15.53
C LEU A 89 1.01 -17.40 -15.97
N ALA A 90 1.39 -16.25 -16.52
CA ALA A 90 0.49 -15.16 -16.95
C ALA A 90 -0.34 -14.49 -15.85
N SER A 91 -0.13 -14.81 -14.56
CA SER A 91 -0.77 -14.06 -13.48
C SER A 91 -0.17 -12.65 -13.38
N THR A 92 -1.03 -11.68 -13.08
CA THR A 92 -0.64 -10.27 -12.89
C THR A 92 -0.95 -9.83 -11.46
N GLY A 93 -0.27 -8.80 -10.99
CA GLY A 93 -0.50 -8.24 -9.67
C GLY A 93 0.48 -7.11 -9.35
N GLY A 94 0.31 -6.54 -8.17
CA GLY A 94 1.09 -5.39 -7.74
C GLY A 94 0.43 -4.05 -8.08
N ALA A 95 1.05 -2.97 -7.65
CA ALA A 95 0.62 -1.61 -7.92
C ALA A 95 1.83 -0.68 -7.99
N ASN A 96 1.74 0.37 -8.78
CA ASN A 96 2.78 1.39 -8.93
C ASN A 96 2.72 2.44 -7.82
N THR A 97 1.61 2.49 -7.09
CA THR A 97 1.40 3.42 -5.99
C THR A 97 0.78 2.70 -4.80
N VAL A 98 1.04 3.20 -3.61
CA VAL A 98 0.35 2.81 -2.38
C VAL A 98 -0.25 4.05 -1.74
N THR A 99 -1.48 3.94 -1.31
CA THR A 99 -2.13 4.95 -0.46
C THR A 99 -2.23 4.36 0.95
N PRO A 100 -1.41 4.81 1.89
CA PRO A 100 -1.54 4.36 3.25
C PRO A 100 -2.90 4.78 3.82
N THR A 101 -3.65 3.83 4.31
CA THR A 101 -4.93 4.06 4.99
C THR A 101 -4.92 3.33 6.31
N GLY A 102 -5.54 3.91 7.30
CA GLY A 102 -5.64 3.29 8.62
C GLY A 102 -6.54 4.08 9.55
N ASN A 103 -6.98 3.45 10.61
CA ASN A 103 -7.67 4.12 11.71
C ASN A 103 -6.67 4.33 12.83
N ILE A 104 -6.63 5.56 13.34
CA ILE A 104 -5.94 5.85 14.58
C ILE A 104 -6.93 5.51 15.69
N THR A 105 -6.66 4.45 16.43
CA THR A 105 -7.49 4.04 17.56
C THR A 105 -6.65 4.04 18.82
N GLY A 106 -7.19 4.58 19.87
CA GLY A 106 -6.56 4.56 21.19
C GLY A 106 -7.59 4.83 22.27
N THR A 107 -7.37 4.29 23.43
CA THR A 107 -8.14 4.63 24.63
C THR A 107 -7.30 5.57 25.48
N VAL A 108 -7.87 6.72 25.79
CA VAL A 108 -7.30 7.58 26.83
C VAL A 108 -7.78 7.02 28.16
N ALA A 109 -6.85 6.64 29.03
CA ALA A 109 -7.19 6.11 30.33
C ALA A 109 -7.99 7.16 31.15
N ASN A 110 -8.96 6.68 31.94
CA ASN A 110 -9.65 7.53 32.91
C ASN A 110 -8.62 8.11 33.88
N THR A 111 -8.70 9.41 34.11
CA THR A 111 -7.81 10.10 35.02
C THR A 111 -8.63 10.70 36.17
N THR A 112 -8.22 10.44 37.38
CA THR A 112 -8.74 11.12 38.57
C THR A 112 -7.76 12.22 38.93
N LEU A 113 -8.27 13.46 39.08
CA LEU A 113 -7.44 14.56 39.51
C LEU A 113 -7.00 14.34 40.97
N THR A 114 -5.74 14.46 41.21
CA THR A 114 -5.18 14.47 42.55
C THR A 114 -5.34 15.87 43.18
N THR A 115 -5.30 15.97 44.50
CA THR A 115 -5.36 17.26 45.21
C THR A 115 -4.26 18.22 44.73
N ALA A 116 -3.08 17.71 44.37
CA ALA A 116 -1.97 18.51 43.88
C ALA A 116 -2.22 19.16 42.52
N GLN A 117 -3.16 18.60 41.72
CA GLN A 117 -3.53 19.11 40.39
C GLN A 117 -4.68 20.12 40.44
N LEU A 118 -5.27 20.32 41.59
CA LEU A 118 -6.28 21.35 41.81
C LEU A 118 -5.58 22.65 42.24
N PRO A 119 -5.97 23.81 41.67
CA PRO A 119 -5.48 25.08 42.18
C PRO A 119 -5.83 25.23 43.64
N ALA A 120 -4.93 25.78 44.43
CA ALA A 120 -5.22 26.13 45.83
C ALA A 120 -6.36 27.15 45.84
N HIS A 121 -7.44 26.82 46.50
CA HIS A 121 -8.58 27.72 46.68
C HIS A 121 -9.12 27.61 48.12
N GLY A 122 -9.60 28.73 48.64
CA GLY A 122 -10.22 28.81 49.94
C GLY A 122 -11.71 29.15 49.81
N HIS A 123 -12.47 28.74 50.75
CA HIS A 123 -13.87 29.13 50.91
C HIS A 123 -13.98 30.02 52.13
N ASP A 124 -14.35 31.29 51.92
CA ASP A 124 -14.68 32.20 53.00
C ASP A 124 -16.12 31.92 53.45
N TYR A 125 -16.29 31.61 54.68
CA TYR A 125 -17.62 31.57 55.23
C TYR A 125 -17.73 32.65 56.34
N THR A 126 -18.80 33.42 56.29
CA THR A 126 -19.06 34.47 57.24
C THR A 126 -19.55 33.80 58.53
N THR A 127 -18.72 33.80 59.58
CA THR A 127 -19.22 33.51 60.90
C THR A 127 -20.04 34.72 61.37
N VAL A 128 -21.32 34.54 61.50
CA VAL A 128 -22.17 35.57 62.14
C VAL A 128 -21.79 35.60 63.58
N SER A 129 -20.87 36.49 63.91
CA SER A 129 -20.61 36.89 65.30
C SER A 129 -21.63 37.95 65.60
N GLY A 130 -22.84 37.52 65.88
CA GLY A 130 -23.90 38.39 66.36
C GLY A 130 -24.12 38.28 67.86
N THR A 131 -23.56 39.21 68.61
CA THR A 131 -24.06 39.49 70.00
C THR A 131 -25.35 40.27 69.82
N ALA A 132 -26.39 39.68 69.32
CA ALA A 132 -27.74 40.22 69.46
C ALA A 132 -28.37 39.49 70.65
N GLY A 133 -28.76 40.26 71.62
CA GLY A 133 -29.32 39.82 72.90
C GLY A 133 -30.26 38.65 72.77
N ILE A 134 -29.87 37.55 73.28
CA ILE A 134 -30.72 36.41 73.50
C ILE A 134 -31.13 36.43 74.91
N ALA A 135 -32.45 36.58 75.09
CA ALA A 135 -33.09 36.31 76.36
C ALA A 135 -32.65 34.95 76.89
N ALA A 136 -32.31 34.93 78.13
CA ALA A 136 -31.85 33.79 78.88
C ALA A 136 -32.61 32.51 78.56
N ASN A 137 -31.96 31.62 77.89
CA ASN A 137 -31.99 30.19 78.10
C ASN A 137 -31.55 29.42 76.88
N SER A 138 -30.28 29.22 76.77
CA SER A 138 -29.74 28.07 76.01
C SER A 138 -28.23 28.17 75.97
N GLY A 139 -27.57 27.15 76.27
CA GLY A 139 -26.13 27.02 76.34
C GLY A 139 -25.36 27.67 75.20
N VAL A 140 -24.29 28.37 75.62
CA VAL A 140 -23.27 28.91 74.73
C VAL A 140 -22.77 27.74 73.82
N GLY A 141 -23.26 27.69 72.61
CA GLY A 141 -22.71 26.78 71.66
C GLY A 141 -21.23 27.12 71.42
N SER A 142 -20.38 26.25 71.82
CA SER A 142 -18.95 26.31 71.43
C SER A 142 -18.86 26.61 69.98
N PRO A 143 -17.89 27.40 69.47
CA PRO A 143 -17.68 27.61 68.08
C PRO A 143 -17.45 26.24 67.41
N GLY A 144 -18.45 25.71 66.76
CA GLY A 144 -18.34 24.51 66.02
C GLY A 144 -17.40 24.78 64.83
N THR A 145 -16.36 24.02 64.72
CA THR A 145 -15.59 23.93 63.50
C THR A 145 -16.51 23.35 62.43
N GLY A 146 -17.15 24.23 61.68
CA GLY A 146 -17.89 23.79 60.49
C GLY A 146 -16.93 23.25 59.45
N THR A 147 -16.95 21.98 59.21
CA THR A 147 -16.34 21.40 58.06
C THR A 147 -17.18 21.78 56.84
N SER A 148 -16.62 22.51 55.90
CA SER A 148 -17.27 22.71 54.65
C SER A 148 -17.48 21.33 53.99
N GLY A 149 -18.70 21.05 53.58
CA GLY A 149 -19.01 19.80 52.92
C GLY A 149 -18.12 19.65 51.65
N SER A 150 -17.62 18.48 51.45
CA SER A 150 -16.92 18.16 50.20
C SER A 150 -17.88 18.33 49.03
N THR A 151 -17.63 19.35 48.22
CA THR A 151 -18.38 19.55 46.98
C THR A 151 -17.52 19.06 45.81
N GLY A 152 -17.96 18.04 45.15
CA GLY A 152 -17.29 17.41 44.04
C GLY A 152 -17.23 15.91 44.22
N GLY A 153 -17.75 15.16 43.26
CA GLY A 153 -17.59 13.73 43.23
C GLY A 153 -16.16 13.42 42.73
N GLY A 154 -15.32 12.81 43.55
CA GLY A 154 -14.00 12.34 43.13
C GLY A 154 -14.05 11.23 42.07
N GLY A 155 -15.03 11.28 41.17
CA GLY A 155 -15.20 10.32 40.11
C GLY A 155 -14.16 10.50 39.00
N ALA A 156 -13.66 9.41 38.49
CA ALA A 156 -12.83 9.42 37.29
C ALA A 156 -13.65 9.97 36.10
N HIS A 157 -13.02 10.85 35.35
CA HIS A 157 -13.58 11.32 34.10
C HIS A 157 -12.73 10.76 32.94
N ASN A 158 -13.37 10.58 31.75
CA ASN A 158 -12.70 10.14 30.56
C ASN A 158 -12.64 11.27 29.54
N HIS A 159 -11.58 11.25 28.79
CA HIS A 159 -11.51 12.00 27.52
C HIS A 159 -12.05 11.12 26.39
N SER A 160 -12.70 11.72 25.42
CA SER A 160 -13.16 10.99 24.25
C SER A 160 -12.00 10.18 23.66
N SER A 161 -12.29 8.95 23.23
CA SER A 161 -11.29 8.12 22.58
C SER A 161 -10.63 8.88 21.44
N LEU A 162 -9.31 8.78 21.35
CA LEU A 162 -8.59 9.28 20.19
C LEU A 162 -9.02 8.44 18.99
N GLY A 163 -9.77 9.04 18.09
CA GLY A 163 -10.22 8.40 16.87
C GLY A 163 -9.96 9.31 15.67
N GLY A 164 -9.49 8.74 14.60
CA GLY A 164 -9.25 9.46 13.35
C GLY A 164 -8.98 8.51 12.23
N THR A 165 -9.21 8.96 11.01
CA THR A 165 -8.81 8.26 9.80
C THR A 165 -7.51 8.86 9.32
N LEU A 166 -6.48 8.04 9.16
CA LEU A 166 -5.27 8.45 8.47
C LEU A 166 -5.59 8.48 6.96
N THR A 167 -5.54 9.67 6.38
CA THR A 167 -5.62 9.85 4.94
C THR A 167 -4.27 10.37 4.47
N ALA A 168 -3.60 9.61 3.62
CA ALA A 168 -2.34 10.02 3.02
C ALA A 168 -2.47 10.06 1.49
N ASN A 169 -1.66 10.88 0.86
CA ASN A 169 -1.59 10.90 -0.60
C ASN A 169 -0.97 9.60 -1.13
N ALA A 170 -1.38 9.20 -2.32
CA ALA A 170 -0.76 8.08 -3.01
C ALA A 170 0.73 8.38 -3.22
N THR A 171 1.57 7.42 -2.85
CA THR A 171 3.02 7.51 -3.01
C THR A 171 3.47 6.44 -3.99
N SER A 172 4.35 6.82 -4.92
CA SER A 172 4.98 5.86 -5.83
C SER A 172 5.83 4.86 -5.05
N VAL A 173 5.67 3.60 -5.36
CA VAL A 173 6.52 2.50 -4.86
C VAL A 173 7.46 1.97 -5.94
N LEU A 174 7.50 2.64 -7.09
CA LEU A 174 8.43 2.29 -8.16
C LEU A 174 9.85 2.65 -7.77
N GLN A 175 10.74 1.71 -7.96
CA GLN A 175 12.19 1.95 -7.87
C GLN A 175 12.67 2.69 -9.13
N PRO A 176 13.84 3.35 -9.09
CA PRO A 176 14.44 3.90 -10.31
C PRO A 176 14.50 2.84 -11.41
N TYR A 177 14.03 3.16 -12.61
CA TYR A 177 13.92 2.22 -13.72
C TYR A 177 14.36 2.84 -15.04
N LEU A 178 14.70 1.98 -15.98
CA LEU A 178 14.90 2.28 -17.38
C LEU A 178 13.91 1.46 -18.20
N THR A 179 13.17 2.10 -19.09
CA THR A 179 12.19 1.41 -19.94
C THR A 179 12.87 0.82 -21.17
N LEU A 180 12.56 -0.43 -21.45
CA LEU A 180 12.86 -1.15 -22.68
C LEU A 180 11.56 -1.81 -23.15
N ILE A 181 11.42 -2.08 -24.44
CA ILE A 181 10.34 -2.94 -24.89
C ILE A 181 10.72 -4.42 -24.72
N TYR A 182 9.74 -5.27 -24.52
CA TYR A 182 9.93 -6.71 -24.59
C TYR A 182 9.40 -7.23 -25.91
N ILE A 183 10.18 -8.10 -26.56
CA ILE A 183 9.80 -8.72 -27.83
C ILE A 183 9.80 -10.24 -27.69
N ILE A 184 8.89 -10.89 -28.43
CA ILE A 184 8.74 -12.35 -28.46
C ILE A 184 9.07 -12.88 -29.86
N LYS A 185 9.85 -13.96 -29.93
CA LYS A 185 10.18 -14.64 -31.19
C LYS A 185 8.96 -15.37 -31.73
N THR A 186 8.64 -15.10 -33.00
CA THR A 186 7.55 -15.76 -33.78
C THR A 186 7.98 -17.01 -34.51
#